data_25e95cc2f0347b44e1dfdadfb3dd0cdb
#
_entry.id   25e95cc2f0347b44e1dfdadfb3dd0cdb
#
_cell.length_a   1.000
_cell.length_b   1.000
_cell.length_c   1.000
_cell.angle_alpha   90.00
_cell.angle_beta   90.00
_cell.angle_gamma   90.00
#
_symmetry.space_group_name_H-M   'P 1'
#
loop_
_entity.id
_entity.type
_entity.pdbx_description
1 polymer ?
#
loop_
_entity_poly.entity_id
_entity_poly.type
_entity_poly.pdbx_seq_one_letter_code
_entity_poly.pdbx_strand_id
1 'polypeptide(L)'
;QSVSPKDSTNLFDLLHESGYLVVRGNEMFREKMVETSKLVVIQGGAQTTLSYAIDREEDDFTLSQMTEGAIDFLSRGKQGFFLMVEGGLIDYACHVNDAATAFREVMRYKKHTSFI
;
A
#
# COMPACT_ATOMS: atom_id res chain seq x y z
N GLN A 1 15.25 0.78 -6.97
CA GLN A 1 15.50 -0.63 -7.28
C GLN A 1 15.72 -1.35 -5.94
N SER A 2 14.95 -2.40 -5.71
CA SER A 2 15.13 -3.25 -4.52
C SER A 2 16.00 -4.45 -4.92
N VAL A 3 17.11 -4.63 -4.24
CA VAL A 3 18.08 -5.71 -4.52
C VAL A 3 18.14 -6.64 -3.31
N SER A 4 18.15 -7.93 -3.54
CA SER A 4 18.34 -8.92 -2.48
C SER A 4 19.71 -8.76 -1.81
N PRO A 5 19.82 -8.81 -0.46
CA PRO A 5 21.09 -8.69 0.25
C PRO A 5 22.07 -9.84 -0.02
N LYS A 6 21.61 -10.98 -0.56
CA LYS A 6 22.42 -12.20 -0.77
C LYS A 6 22.90 -12.38 -2.20
N ASP A 7 22.23 -11.75 -3.13
CA ASP A 7 22.58 -11.74 -4.54
C ASP A 7 22.25 -10.37 -5.13
N SER A 8 22.68 -10.07 -6.32
CA SER A 8 22.37 -8.81 -7.00
C SER A 8 21.03 -8.85 -7.76
N THR A 9 20.17 -9.82 -7.48
CA THR A 9 18.89 -9.98 -8.19
C THR A 9 17.92 -8.88 -7.77
N ASN A 10 17.34 -8.20 -8.75
CA ASN A 10 16.32 -7.20 -8.52
C ASN A 10 15.00 -7.89 -8.14
N LEU A 11 14.47 -7.57 -6.96
CA LEU A 11 13.23 -8.17 -6.47
C LEU A 11 12.02 -7.87 -7.37
N PHE A 12 12.01 -6.75 -8.09
CA PHE A 12 10.94 -6.45 -9.04
C PHE A 12 10.99 -7.35 -10.28
N ASP A 13 12.18 -7.73 -10.73
CA ASP A 13 12.34 -8.68 -11.83
C ASP A 13 11.81 -10.06 -11.43
N LEU A 14 12.11 -10.52 -10.21
CA LEU A 14 11.56 -11.78 -9.68
C LEU A 14 10.04 -11.75 -9.54
N LEU A 15 9.46 -10.62 -9.11
CA LEU A 15 8.01 -10.45 -9.05
C LEU A 15 7.39 -10.56 -10.45
N HIS A 16 7.99 -9.90 -11.43
CA HIS A 16 7.54 -9.93 -12.81
C HIS A 16 7.62 -11.37 -13.41
N GLU A 17 8.73 -12.05 -13.21
CA GLU A 17 8.90 -13.47 -13.61
C GLU A 17 7.87 -14.39 -12.94
N SER A 18 7.44 -14.06 -11.71
CA SER A 18 6.41 -14.78 -10.97
C SER A 18 4.99 -14.39 -11.39
N GLY A 19 4.84 -13.54 -12.41
CA GLY A 19 3.57 -13.12 -12.98
C GLY A 19 2.86 -12.01 -12.20
N TYR A 20 3.58 -11.31 -11.32
CA TYR A 20 3.04 -10.11 -10.67
C TYR A 20 3.22 -8.88 -11.56
N LEU A 21 2.18 -8.08 -11.65
CA LEU A 21 2.26 -6.73 -12.19
C LEU A 21 2.62 -5.76 -11.05
N VAL A 22 3.68 -5.00 -11.21
CA VAL A 22 4.09 -3.97 -10.25
C VAL A 22 3.67 -2.60 -10.78
N VAL A 23 2.84 -1.90 -10.03
CA VAL A 23 2.31 -0.56 -10.39
C VAL A 23 2.67 0.46 -9.32
N ARG A 24 2.80 1.73 -9.75
CA ARG A 24 3.11 2.86 -8.88
C ARG A 24 1.99 3.89 -8.92
N GLY A 25 1.55 4.29 -7.72
CA GLY A 25 0.52 5.31 -7.55
C GLY A 25 -0.90 4.81 -7.85
N ASN A 26 -1.87 5.65 -7.48
CA ASN A 26 -3.28 5.30 -7.51
C ASN A 26 -3.84 5.22 -8.94
N GLU A 27 -3.42 6.12 -9.82
CA GLU A 27 -3.91 6.18 -11.19
C GLU A 27 -3.55 4.91 -11.95
N MET A 28 -2.27 4.53 -11.95
CA MET A 28 -1.79 3.30 -12.59
C MET A 28 -2.41 2.05 -11.97
N PHE A 29 -2.63 2.03 -10.64
CA PHE A 29 -3.33 0.94 -9.99
C PHE A 29 -4.73 0.76 -10.54
N ARG A 30 -5.55 1.83 -10.60
CA ARG A 30 -6.93 1.76 -11.10
C ARG A 30 -7.02 1.35 -12.56
N GLU A 31 -6.09 1.81 -13.38
CA GLU A 31 -6.01 1.44 -14.79
C GLU A 31 -5.66 -0.05 -14.96
N LYS A 32 -4.64 -0.52 -14.25
CA LYS A 32 -4.03 -1.83 -14.48
C LYS A 32 -4.63 -2.99 -13.66
N MET A 33 -5.39 -2.69 -12.61
CA MET A 33 -5.96 -3.72 -11.75
C MET A 33 -6.90 -4.71 -12.47
N VAL A 34 -7.42 -4.34 -13.64
CA VAL A 34 -8.31 -5.19 -14.45
C VAL A 34 -7.57 -6.17 -15.34
N GLU A 35 -6.28 -5.96 -15.57
CA GLU A 35 -5.47 -6.71 -16.52
C GLU A 35 -4.77 -7.93 -15.91
N THR A 36 -4.76 -8.04 -14.58
CA THR A 36 -3.99 -9.08 -13.87
C THR A 36 -4.75 -9.70 -12.70
N SER A 37 -4.32 -10.88 -12.30
CA SER A 37 -4.75 -11.55 -11.07
C SER A 37 -3.73 -11.47 -9.94
N LYS A 38 -2.53 -10.93 -10.22
CA LYS A 38 -1.44 -10.78 -9.24
C LYS A 38 -0.86 -9.38 -9.35
N LEU A 39 -0.97 -8.62 -8.27
CA LEU A 39 -0.63 -7.20 -8.27
C LEU A 39 0.22 -6.81 -7.06
N VAL A 40 1.21 -5.99 -7.28
CA VAL A 40 1.96 -5.26 -6.26
C VAL A 40 1.77 -3.78 -6.52
N VAL A 41 1.26 -3.05 -5.54
CA VAL A 41 1.03 -1.61 -5.62
C VAL A 41 1.97 -0.91 -4.65
N ILE A 42 2.70 0.08 -5.13
CA ILE A 42 3.61 0.90 -4.33
C ILE A 42 3.28 2.37 -4.49
N GLN A 43 3.67 3.18 -3.50
CA GLN A 43 3.48 4.63 -3.54
C GLN A 43 4.04 5.23 -4.83
N GLY A 44 3.38 6.26 -5.35
CA GLY A 44 3.85 7.03 -6.49
C GLY A 44 5.05 7.92 -6.16
N GLY A 45 5.65 8.52 -7.19
CA GLY A 45 6.78 9.42 -7.03
C GLY A 45 8.09 8.73 -6.63
N ALA A 46 8.99 9.49 -6.04
CA ALA A 46 10.29 9.01 -5.58
C ALA A 46 10.23 8.29 -4.23
N GLN A 47 9.15 8.46 -3.49
CA GLN A 47 8.95 7.84 -2.19
C GLN A 47 8.45 6.40 -2.35
N THR A 48 8.94 5.52 -1.50
CA THR A 48 8.52 4.10 -1.46
C THR A 48 7.66 3.78 -0.25
N THR A 49 7.50 4.73 0.66
CA THR A 49 6.71 4.62 1.88
C THR A 49 5.55 5.60 1.88
N LEU A 50 4.49 5.29 2.59
CA LEU A 50 3.37 6.20 2.78
C LEU A 50 3.82 7.44 3.56
N SER A 51 3.34 8.62 3.16
CA SER A 51 3.52 9.86 3.91
C SER A 51 2.67 9.86 5.17
N TYR A 52 3.18 10.46 6.27
CA TYR A 52 2.35 10.71 7.44
C TYR A 52 1.12 11.54 7.08
N ALA A 53 0.05 11.32 7.83
CA ALA A 53 -1.21 12.02 7.60
C ALA A 53 -1.10 13.55 7.67
N ILE A 54 -0.09 14.06 8.38
CA ILE A 54 0.19 15.49 8.52
C ILE A 54 0.95 16.07 7.32
N ASP A 55 1.77 15.24 6.64
CA ASP A 55 2.67 15.64 5.55
C ASP A 55 2.17 15.18 4.17
N ARG A 56 0.96 14.60 4.11
CA ARG A 56 0.43 13.99 2.91
C ARG A 56 0.06 15.04 1.87
N GLU A 57 0.50 14.83 0.64
CA GLU A 57 0.11 15.57 -0.53
C GLU A 57 -1.20 15.03 -1.16
N GLU A 58 -1.80 15.79 -2.07
CA GLU A 58 -3.10 15.45 -2.66
C GLU A 58 -3.06 14.14 -3.46
N ASP A 59 -1.93 13.85 -4.10
CA ASP A 59 -1.73 12.63 -4.91
C ASP A 59 -1.25 11.42 -4.12
N ASP A 60 -0.98 11.56 -2.82
CA ASP A 60 -0.53 10.45 -1.99
C ASP A 60 -1.64 9.45 -1.71
N PHE A 61 -1.32 8.17 -1.84
CA PHE A 61 -2.22 7.10 -1.42
C PHE A 61 -2.56 7.21 0.06
N THR A 62 -3.83 7.09 0.36
CA THR A 62 -4.30 6.88 1.73
C THR A 62 -4.47 5.38 2.00
N LEU A 63 -4.35 4.97 3.26
CA LEU A 63 -4.63 3.59 3.68
C LEU A 63 -6.06 3.15 3.29
N SER A 64 -7.02 4.07 3.32
CA SER A 64 -8.39 3.84 2.87
C SER A 64 -8.46 3.49 1.39
N GLN A 65 -7.85 4.32 0.54
CA GLN A 65 -7.82 4.08 -0.90
C GLN A 65 -7.14 2.76 -1.26
N MET A 66 -6.05 2.43 -0.55
CA MET A 66 -5.38 1.13 -0.72
C MET A 66 -6.27 -0.03 -0.29
N THR A 67 -6.96 0.10 0.84
CA THR A 67 -7.87 -0.93 1.37
C THR A 67 -9.06 -1.14 0.45
N GLU A 68 -9.73 -0.07 0.03
CA GLU A 68 -10.85 -0.11 -0.93
C GLU A 68 -10.42 -0.77 -2.25
N GLY A 69 -9.28 -0.33 -2.80
CA GLY A 69 -8.74 -0.90 -4.02
C GLY A 69 -8.36 -2.38 -3.89
N ALA A 70 -7.83 -2.80 -2.75
CA ALA A 70 -7.53 -4.20 -2.47
C ALA A 70 -8.81 -5.04 -2.38
N ILE A 71 -9.86 -4.54 -1.74
CA ILE A 71 -11.17 -5.19 -1.68
C ILE A 71 -11.75 -5.33 -3.08
N ASP A 72 -11.75 -4.26 -3.87
CA ASP A 72 -12.24 -4.28 -5.25
C ASP A 72 -11.48 -5.27 -6.13
N PHE A 73 -10.16 -5.33 -5.97
CA PHE A 73 -9.33 -6.28 -6.70
C PHE A 73 -9.60 -7.73 -6.29
N LEU A 74 -9.62 -8.02 -5.00
CA LEU A 74 -9.76 -9.38 -4.46
C LEU A 74 -11.19 -9.93 -4.60
N SER A 75 -12.21 -9.07 -4.54
CA SER A 75 -13.62 -9.49 -4.65
C SER A 75 -14.02 -9.99 -6.04
N ARG A 76 -13.18 -9.82 -7.06
CA ARG A 76 -13.39 -10.38 -8.39
C ARG A 76 -13.25 -11.91 -8.42
N GLY A 77 -12.56 -12.48 -7.45
CA GLY A 77 -12.43 -13.92 -7.29
C GLY A 77 -13.74 -14.56 -6.82
N LYS A 78 -14.03 -15.78 -7.29
CA LYS A 78 -15.25 -16.53 -6.89
C LYS A 78 -15.09 -17.29 -5.58
N GLN A 79 -13.90 -17.36 -5.01
CA GLN A 79 -13.56 -18.23 -3.86
C GLN A 79 -13.47 -17.49 -2.53
N GLY A 80 -13.82 -16.20 -2.49
CA GLY A 80 -13.57 -15.34 -1.34
C GLY A 80 -12.09 -14.97 -1.22
N PHE A 81 -11.76 -14.15 -0.23
CA PHE A 81 -10.39 -13.68 0.00
C PHE A 81 -10.14 -13.41 1.50
N PHE A 82 -8.87 -13.35 1.84
CA PHE A 82 -8.39 -12.82 3.13
C PHE A 82 -7.59 -11.54 2.86
N LEU A 83 -7.89 -10.48 3.59
CA LEU A 83 -7.18 -9.21 3.53
C LEU A 83 -6.66 -8.81 4.92
N MET A 84 -5.38 -8.53 5.02
CA MET A 84 -4.77 -7.93 6.21
C MET A 84 -4.44 -6.47 5.91
N VAL A 85 -4.83 -5.57 6.81
CA VAL A 85 -4.57 -4.13 6.71
C VAL A 85 -3.77 -3.68 7.91
N GLU A 86 -2.64 -3.02 7.67
CA GLU A 86 -1.75 -2.53 8.72
C GLU A 86 -1.63 -1.01 8.66
N GLY A 87 -1.78 -0.36 9.82
CA GLY A 87 -1.49 1.06 10.02
C GLY A 87 -0.05 1.30 10.49
N GLY A 88 0.94 0.85 9.73
CA GLY A 88 2.36 0.83 10.13
C GLY A 88 2.94 2.20 10.52
N LEU A 89 2.39 3.30 10.02
CA LEU A 89 2.85 4.65 10.38
C LEU A 89 2.57 5.03 11.85
N ILE A 90 1.64 4.35 12.52
CA ILE A 90 1.40 4.52 13.96
C ILE A 90 2.64 4.08 14.74
N ASP A 91 3.17 2.91 14.40
CA ASP A 91 4.38 2.37 15.03
C ASP A 91 5.61 3.27 14.80
N TYR A 92 5.81 3.71 13.57
CA TYR A 92 6.90 4.63 13.22
C TYR A 92 6.85 5.94 14.01
N ALA A 93 5.66 6.55 14.13
CA ALA A 93 5.48 7.78 14.92
C ALA A 93 5.78 7.54 16.41
N CYS A 94 5.39 6.37 16.95
CA CYS A 94 5.71 5.97 18.32
C CYS A 94 7.21 5.79 18.53
N HIS A 95 7.92 5.18 17.60
CA HIS A 95 9.37 4.98 17.68
C HIS A 95 10.17 6.29 17.75
N VAL A 96 9.69 7.34 17.10
CA VAL A 96 10.33 8.68 17.18
C VAL A 96 9.74 9.57 18.28
N ASN A 97 8.88 9.03 19.14
CA ASN A 97 8.20 9.73 20.24
C ASN A 97 7.34 10.93 19.77
N ASP A 98 6.80 10.88 18.55
CA ASP A 98 5.89 11.89 18.04
C ASP A 98 4.43 11.52 18.36
N ALA A 99 4.00 11.92 19.55
CA ALA A 99 2.65 11.62 20.04
C ALA A 99 1.53 12.29 19.20
N ALA A 100 1.79 13.46 18.64
CA ALA A 100 0.81 14.19 17.83
C ALA A 100 0.54 13.44 16.51
N THR A 101 1.60 13.01 15.83
CA THR A 101 1.51 12.22 14.61
C THR A 101 0.91 10.84 14.89
N ALA A 102 1.35 10.14 15.94
CA ALA A 102 0.79 8.85 16.34
C ALA A 102 -0.72 8.91 16.57
N PHE A 103 -1.18 9.94 17.30
CA PHE A 103 -2.62 10.15 17.54
C PHE A 103 -3.40 10.39 16.23
N ARG A 104 -2.88 11.19 15.32
CA ARG A 104 -3.51 11.44 14.01
C ARG A 104 -3.60 10.19 13.16
N GLU A 105 -2.55 9.37 13.15
CA GLU A 105 -2.56 8.09 12.42
C GLU A 105 -3.60 7.12 12.98
N VAL A 106 -3.73 7.01 14.31
CA VAL A 106 -4.78 6.18 14.97
C VAL A 106 -6.17 6.68 14.61
N MET A 107 -6.43 7.97 14.65
CA MET A 107 -7.74 8.54 14.31
C MET A 107 -8.11 8.29 12.85
N ARG A 108 -7.14 8.36 11.95
CA ARG A 108 -7.35 8.02 10.54
C ARG A 108 -7.59 6.54 10.33
N TYR A 109 -6.79 5.68 10.95
CA TYR A 109 -6.99 4.23 10.89
C TYR A 109 -8.41 3.85 11.30
N LYS A 110 -8.88 4.35 12.44
CA LYS A 110 -10.25 4.12 12.90
C LYS A 110 -11.32 4.58 11.92
N LYS A 111 -11.14 5.75 11.30
CA LYS A 111 -12.09 6.30 10.33
C LYS A 111 -12.19 5.42 9.08
N HIS A 112 -11.10 4.78 8.68
CA HIS A 112 -11.01 3.99 7.45
C HIS A 112 -11.39 2.53 7.62
N THR A 113 -11.33 1.99 8.84
CA THR A 113 -11.73 0.60 9.15
C THR A 113 -13.20 0.47 9.55
N SER A 114 -13.93 1.56 9.73
CA SER A 114 -15.37 1.52 10.08
C SER A 114 -16.29 1.20 8.90
N PHE A 115 -15.74 0.88 7.73
CA PHE A 115 -16.51 0.50 6.53
C PHE A 115 -16.38 -0.98 6.15
N ILE A 116 -15.70 -1.78 6.98
CA ILE A 116 -15.52 -3.22 6.71
C ILE A 116 -16.54 -4.01 7.55
#